data_2d6598a590fbc48c74b0507841c3fc27
#
_entry.id   2d6598a590fbc48c74b0507841c3fc27
#
_cell.length_a   1.000
_cell.length_b   1.000
_cell.length_c   1.000
_cell.angle_alpha   90.00
_cell.angle_beta   90.00
_cell.angle_gamma   90.00
#
_symmetry.space_group_name_H-M   'P 1'
#
loop_
_entity.id
_entity.type
_entity.pdbx_description
1 polymer ?
#
loop_
_entity_poly.entity_id
_entity_poly.type
_entity_poly.pdbx_seq_one_letter_code
_entity_poly.pdbx_strand_id
1 'polypeptide(L)'
;MTIDKSETRVRIIMTLVYIIRHGETEWNLKGIHQGHNDSELTQKGKEQADRLGQRFKESNLKFNGIYSSDLGRALDTAKRICQPTGQDELIIKTPSLRERALGVLEGLTYQEIKDTLPRDYEQHTSGDPNYKPVGGESWIETQDRVKEALNEIAENHHNEQILCVTHGGIVSMLLRFCLNIPLNEKRKFAIPNTGINIFEHRHEAGWRLRTWGDISHFNESEILDEML
;
A
#
# COMPACT_ATOMS: atom_id res chain seq x y z
N MET A 1 -15.17 -48.30 -26.36
CA MET A 1 -14.89 -46.89 -26.73
C MET A 1 -14.63 -46.17 -25.40
N THR A 2 -13.40 -46.21 -24.95
CA THR A 2 -12.94 -45.65 -23.65
C THR A 2 -12.55 -44.20 -23.92
N ILE A 3 -13.33 -43.27 -23.36
CA ILE A 3 -13.00 -41.83 -23.40
C ILE A 3 -11.96 -41.60 -22.31
N ASP A 4 -10.72 -41.37 -22.74
CA ASP A 4 -9.63 -40.91 -21.85
C ASP A 4 -9.91 -39.44 -21.45
N LYS A 5 -10.40 -39.25 -20.25
CA LYS A 5 -10.51 -37.93 -19.62
C LYS A 5 -9.16 -37.61 -18.93
N SER A 6 -8.12 -37.35 -19.71
CA SER A 6 -6.97 -36.65 -19.21
C SER A 6 -7.40 -35.20 -18.89
N GLU A 7 -7.71 -34.95 -17.63
CA GLU A 7 -7.99 -33.62 -17.09
C GLU A 7 -6.77 -32.74 -17.38
N THR A 8 -6.87 -31.90 -18.39
CA THR A 8 -5.95 -30.78 -18.59
C THR A 8 -6.24 -29.80 -17.46
N ARG A 9 -5.61 -29.99 -16.28
CA ARG A 9 -5.61 -28.96 -15.24
C ARG A 9 -4.93 -27.74 -15.82
N VAL A 10 -5.71 -26.75 -16.19
CA VAL A 10 -5.17 -25.41 -16.52
C VAL A 10 -4.38 -24.94 -15.32
N ARG A 11 -3.07 -24.92 -15.44
CA ARG A 11 -2.18 -24.42 -14.37
C ARG A 11 -2.35 -22.90 -14.32
N ILE A 12 -3.13 -22.42 -13.36
CA ILE A 12 -3.34 -20.98 -13.18
C ILE A 12 -2.00 -20.39 -12.72
N ILE A 13 -1.43 -19.53 -13.56
CA ILE A 13 -0.25 -18.73 -13.20
C ILE A 13 -0.73 -17.56 -12.37
N MET A 14 -0.25 -17.45 -11.14
CA MET A 14 -0.66 -16.39 -10.24
C MET A 14 0.52 -15.89 -9.40
N THR A 15 0.51 -14.60 -9.09
CA THR A 15 1.44 -13.97 -8.16
C THR A 15 0.67 -13.50 -6.93
N LEU A 16 1.20 -13.78 -5.73
CA LEU A 16 0.65 -13.24 -4.49
C LEU A 16 1.41 -11.97 -4.13
N VAL A 17 0.68 -10.86 -4.00
CA VAL A 17 1.25 -9.55 -3.70
C VAL A 17 0.78 -9.10 -2.33
N TYR A 18 1.71 -9.05 -1.37
CA TYR A 18 1.50 -8.51 -0.04
C TYR A 18 1.74 -7.01 -0.10
N ILE A 19 0.69 -6.22 0.07
CA ILE A 19 0.74 -4.76 0.05
C ILE A 19 0.62 -4.23 1.46
N ILE A 20 1.64 -3.55 1.93
CA ILE A 20 1.74 -3.05 3.29
C ILE A 20 1.83 -1.52 3.27
N ARG A 21 0.96 -0.85 4.05
CA ARG A 21 1.11 0.59 4.33
C ARG A 21 2.25 0.79 5.32
N HIS A 22 3.07 1.82 5.16
CA HIS A 22 4.11 2.18 6.12
C HIS A 22 3.59 2.29 7.56
N GLY A 23 4.45 2.14 8.56
CA GLY A 23 4.15 2.33 9.97
C GLY A 23 3.68 3.77 10.29
N GLU A 24 3.08 3.97 11.46
CA GLU A 24 2.63 5.30 11.90
C GLU A 24 3.79 6.29 11.91
N THR A 25 3.54 7.53 11.44
CA THR A 25 4.52 8.62 11.41
C THR A 25 4.08 9.80 12.28
N GLU A 26 5.04 10.68 12.65
CA GLU A 26 4.75 11.91 13.38
C GLU A 26 3.71 12.79 12.67
N TRP A 27 3.71 12.80 11.33
CA TRP A 27 2.74 13.56 10.56
C TRP A 27 1.37 12.89 10.49
N ASN A 28 1.30 11.56 10.60
CA ASN A 28 0.01 10.88 10.77
C ASN A 28 -0.68 11.33 12.06
N LEU A 29 0.05 11.37 13.18
CA LEU A 29 -0.50 11.84 14.48
C LEU A 29 -0.99 13.28 14.42
N LYS A 30 -0.30 14.16 13.68
CA LYS A 30 -0.63 15.58 13.56
C LYS A 30 -1.66 15.88 12.47
N GLY A 31 -2.11 14.89 11.69
CA GLY A 31 -3.02 15.09 10.56
C GLY A 31 -2.42 15.92 9.43
N ILE A 32 -1.08 15.90 9.26
CA ILE A 32 -0.35 16.65 8.24
C ILE A 32 -0.27 15.82 6.96
N HIS A 33 -0.58 16.45 5.82
CA HIS A 33 -0.48 15.86 4.51
C HIS A 33 0.98 15.63 4.12
N GLN A 34 1.35 14.39 3.86
CA GLN A 34 2.75 14.04 3.59
C GLN A 34 3.10 14.13 2.10
N GLY A 35 2.28 13.51 1.23
CA GLY A 35 2.63 13.40 -0.19
C GLY A 35 4.01 12.80 -0.39
N HIS A 36 4.88 13.51 -1.13
CA HIS A 36 6.28 13.15 -1.32
C HIS A 36 7.22 13.70 -0.24
N ASN A 37 6.77 14.60 0.63
CA ASN A 37 7.51 14.97 1.82
C ASN A 37 7.51 13.80 2.80
N ASP A 38 8.49 13.77 3.69
CA ASP A 38 8.71 12.66 4.60
C ASP A 38 8.62 13.07 6.06
N SER A 39 8.27 12.13 6.89
CA SER A 39 8.17 12.26 8.34
C SER A 39 8.63 10.94 8.97
N GLU A 40 9.36 11.03 10.06
CA GLU A 40 9.87 9.86 10.76
C GLU A 40 8.75 8.97 11.30
N LEU A 41 9.02 7.66 11.37
CA LEU A 41 8.15 6.73 12.07
C LEU A 41 8.11 7.08 13.56
N THR A 42 6.93 7.07 14.15
CA THR A 42 6.78 7.11 15.61
C THR A 42 7.38 5.86 16.26
N GLN A 43 7.54 5.86 17.57
CA GLN A 43 7.92 4.64 18.29
C GLN A 43 6.88 3.52 18.06
N LYS A 44 5.58 3.85 18.08
CA LYS A 44 4.49 2.92 17.74
C LYS A 44 4.63 2.39 16.30
N GLY A 45 4.90 3.27 15.32
CA GLY A 45 5.09 2.87 13.93
C GLY A 45 6.27 1.91 13.72
N LYS A 46 7.37 2.11 14.47
CA LYS A 46 8.52 1.20 14.48
C LYS A 46 8.14 -0.17 15.05
N GLU A 47 7.44 -0.19 16.17
CA GLU A 47 6.96 -1.43 16.81
C GLU A 47 5.94 -2.18 15.95
N GLN A 48 5.04 -1.49 15.27
CA GLN A 48 4.11 -2.09 14.29
C GLN A 48 4.88 -2.85 13.20
N ALA A 49 5.93 -2.24 12.64
CA ALA A 49 6.75 -2.86 11.61
C ALA A 49 7.57 -4.05 12.14
N ASP A 50 8.16 -3.92 13.33
CA ASP A 50 8.94 -4.99 13.97
C ASP A 50 8.07 -6.22 14.26
N ARG A 51 6.85 -6.04 14.77
CA ARG A 51 5.90 -7.15 15.04
C ARG A 51 5.47 -7.83 13.74
N LEU A 52 5.21 -7.08 12.68
CA LEU A 52 4.90 -7.68 11.38
C LEU A 52 6.06 -8.53 10.87
N GLY A 53 7.29 -8.03 10.98
CA GLY A 53 8.49 -8.78 10.62
C GLY A 53 8.66 -10.07 11.44
N GLN A 54 8.41 -10.00 12.73
CA GLN A 54 8.45 -11.17 13.61
C GLN A 54 7.37 -12.20 13.23
N ARG A 55 6.14 -11.77 12.91
CA ARG A 55 5.08 -12.65 12.41
C ARG A 55 5.48 -13.36 11.12
N PHE A 56 6.12 -12.66 10.18
CA PHE A 56 6.59 -13.28 8.95
C PHE A 56 7.68 -14.34 9.22
N LYS A 57 8.59 -14.04 10.14
CA LYS A 57 9.61 -15.01 10.59
C LYS A 57 9.00 -16.26 11.23
N GLU A 58 8.06 -16.10 12.15
CA GLU A 58 7.37 -17.21 12.84
C GLU A 58 6.57 -18.09 11.86
N SER A 59 6.00 -17.48 10.83
CA SER A 59 5.30 -18.20 9.76
C SER A 59 6.23 -18.79 8.69
N ASN A 60 7.55 -18.65 8.82
CA ASN A 60 8.53 -18.99 7.80
C ASN A 60 8.23 -18.36 6.42
N LEU A 61 7.56 -17.20 6.42
CA LEU A 61 7.20 -16.50 5.19
C LEU A 61 8.42 -15.76 4.65
N LYS A 62 8.78 -16.09 3.41
CA LYS A 62 9.83 -15.39 2.64
C LYS A 62 9.26 -14.93 1.31
N PHE A 63 9.79 -13.82 0.83
CA PHE A 63 9.37 -13.22 -0.42
C PHE A 63 10.41 -13.43 -1.51
N ASN A 64 9.96 -13.69 -2.73
CA ASN A 64 10.80 -13.83 -3.92
C ASN A 64 11.22 -12.46 -4.47
N GLY A 65 10.38 -11.43 -4.28
CA GLY A 65 10.67 -10.04 -4.59
C GLY A 65 10.21 -9.13 -3.47
N ILE A 66 11.01 -8.11 -3.15
CA ILE A 66 10.69 -7.12 -2.11
C ILE A 66 10.86 -5.74 -2.69
N TYR A 67 9.77 -5.01 -2.77
CA TYR A 67 9.70 -3.67 -3.34
C TYR A 67 9.24 -2.68 -2.27
N SER A 68 9.84 -1.51 -2.25
CA SER A 68 9.42 -0.43 -1.35
C SER A 68 9.40 0.90 -2.07
N SER A 69 8.38 1.72 -1.79
CA SER A 69 8.53 3.16 -2.03
C SER A 69 9.87 3.61 -1.46
N ASP A 70 10.54 4.49 -2.17
CA ASP A 70 11.83 5.05 -1.74
C ASP A 70 11.70 6.20 -0.74
N LEU A 71 10.46 6.62 -0.38
CA LEU A 71 10.22 7.56 0.70
C LEU A 71 10.60 6.92 2.05
N GLY A 72 11.27 7.67 2.91
CA GLY A 72 11.93 7.19 4.12
C GLY A 72 11.00 6.38 5.02
N ARG A 73 9.78 6.86 5.29
CA ARG A 73 8.79 6.15 6.11
C ARG A 73 8.44 4.74 5.59
N ALA A 74 8.33 4.57 4.28
CA ALA A 74 8.04 3.27 3.67
C ALA A 74 9.28 2.38 3.66
N LEU A 75 10.44 2.95 3.32
CA LEU A 75 11.71 2.22 3.29
C LEU A 75 12.13 1.73 4.68
N ASP A 76 11.98 2.57 5.72
CA ASP A 76 12.29 2.18 7.10
C ASP A 76 11.33 1.08 7.60
N THR A 77 10.06 1.17 7.24
CA THR A 77 9.08 0.12 7.51
C THR A 77 9.50 -1.19 6.83
N ALA A 78 9.85 -1.14 5.54
CA ALA A 78 10.28 -2.32 4.78
C ALA A 78 11.52 -3.00 5.41
N LYS A 79 12.53 -2.23 5.79
CA LYS A 79 13.73 -2.75 6.44
C LYS A 79 13.39 -3.49 7.74
N ARG A 80 12.56 -2.89 8.61
CA ARG A 80 12.14 -3.49 9.88
C ARG A 80 11.37 -4.78 9.68
N ILE A 81 10.44 -4.81 8.70
CA ILE A 81 9.68 -6.01 8.34
C ILE A 81 10.60 -7.13 7.84
N CYS A 82 11.60 -6.81 7.04
CA CYS A 82 12.46 -7.80 6.38
C CYS A 82 13.64 -8.28 7.25
N GLN A 83 14.10 -7.46 8.20
CA GLN A 83 15.25 -7.78 9.06
C GLN A 83 15.12 -9.12 9.81
N PRO A 84 13.98 -9.46 10.46
CA PRO A 84 13.85 -10.74 11.17
C PRO A 84 13.94 -11.98 10.27
N THR A 85 13.65 -11.84 8.96
CA THR A 85 13.75 -12.92 7.97
C THR A 85 15.10 -12.93 7.23
N GLY A 86 15.96 -11.93 7.48
CA GLY A 86 17.26 -11.75 6.81
C GLY A 86 17.13 -11.37 5.33
N GLN A 87 16.08 -10.65 4.96
CA GLN A 87 15.80 -10.24 3.57
C GLN A 87 15.88 -8.70 3.36
N ASP A 88 16.36 -7.94 4.33
CA ASP A 88 16.42 -6.47 4.30
C ASP A 88 17.37 -5.91 3.23
N GLU A 89 18.43 -6.63 2.88
CA GLU A 89 19.33 -6.26 1.78
C GLU A 89 18.73 -6.50 0.37
N LEU A 90 17.61 -7.20 0.28
CA LEU A 90 16.93 -7.51 -0.98
C LEU A 90 15.91 -6.46 -1.41
N ILE A 91 15.76 -5.38 -0.66
CA ILE A 91 14.72 -4.36 -0.89
C ILE A 91 15.06 -3.53 -2.13
N ILE A 92 14.19 -3.60 -3.13
CA ILE A 92 14.27 -2.79 -4.35
C ILE A 92 13.47 -1.51 -4.13
N LYS A 93 14.18 -0.36 -4.16
CA LYS A 93 13.54 0.96 -4.09
C LYS A 93 12.79 1.26 -5.39
N THR A 94 11.50 1.53 -5.26
CA THR A 94 10.58 1.66 -6.39
C THR A 94 9.82 2.99 -6.31
N PRO A 95 10.30 4.07 -6.95
CA PRO A 95 9.65 5.38 -6.93
C PRO A 95 8.18 5.36 -7.40
N SER A 96 7.83 4.43 -8.28
CA SER A 96 6.46 4.25 -8.74
C SER A 96 5.49 3.78 -7.65
N LEU A 97 5.98 3.35 -6.47
CA LEU A 97 5.17 3.03 -5.30
C LEU A 97 5.05 4.20 -4.31
N ARG A 98 5.55 5.40 -4.62
CA ARG A 98 5.36 6.60 -3.80
C ARG A 98 3.88 6.94 -3.63
N GLU A 99 3.57 7.63 -2.53
CA GLU A 99 2.25 8.24 -2.32
C GLU A 99 1.93 9.22 -3.46
N ARG A 100 0.68 9.63 -3.56
CA ARG A 100 0.28 10.74 -4.43
C ARG A 100 1.08 11.99 -4.06
N ALA A 101 1.72 12.61 -5.03
CA ALA A 101 2.33 13.93 -4.83
C ALA A 101 1.23 14.96 -4.54
N LEU A 102 1.33 15.65 -3.42
CA LEU A 102 0.33 16.64 -3.00
C LEU A 102 0.79 18.09 -3.25
N GLY A 103 2.04 18.29 -3.70
CA GLY A 103 2.58 19.58 -4.08
C GLY A 103 2.41 20.64 -2.99
N VAL A 104 1.73 21.73 -3.30
CA VAL A 104 1.51 22.85 -2.36
C VAL A 104 0.75 22.49 -1.09
N LEU A 105 0.10 21.32 -1.03
CA LEU A 105 -0.63 20.85 0.16
C LEU A 105 0.27 20.07 1.13
N GLU A 106 1.49 19.72 0.73
CA GLU A 106 2.42 18.96 1.55
C GLU A 106 2.92 19.79 2.74
N GLY A 107 2.96 19.16 3.91
CA GLY A 107 3.37 19.82 5.17
C GLY A 107 2.27 20.58 5.87
N LEU A 108 1.03 20.61 5.32
CA LEU A 108 -0.10 21.32 5.87
C LEU A 108 -1.17 20.35 6.43
N THR A 109 -1.85 20.77 7.48
CA THR A 109 -3.08 20.12 7.97
C THR A 109 -4.29 20.54 7.12
N TYR A 110 -5.40 19.81 7.22
CA TYR A 110 -6.65 20.20 6.58
C TYR A 110 -7.10 21.62 6.97
N GLN A 111 -6.90 22.02 8.22
CA GLN A 111 -7.28 23.36 8.67
C GLN A 111 -6.39 24.44 8.05
N GLU A 112 -5.08 24.23 8.02
CA GLU A 112 -4.14 25.17 7.37
C GLU A 112 -4.39 25.30 5.87
N ILE A 113 -4.70 24.19 5.17
CA ILE A 113 -5.08 24.24 3.75
C ILE A 113 -6.35 25.08 3.57
N LYS A 114 -7.36 24.85 4.43
CA LYS A 114 -8.62 25.62 4.37
C LYS A 114 -8.41 27.11 4.56
N ASP A 115 -7.52 27.48 5.48
CA ASP A 115 -7.28 28.88 5.85
C ASP A 115 -6.38 29.60 4.84
N THR A 116 -5.38 28.89 4.27
CA THR A 116 -4.36 29.51 3.41
C THR A 116 -4.57 29.25 1.92
N LEU A 117 -5.21 28.12 1.56
CA LEU A 117 -5.44 27.67 0.18
C LEU A 117 -6.91 27.22 -0.02
N PRO A 118 -7.93 28.10 0.22
CA PRO A 118 -9.34 27.70 0.27
C PRO A 118 -9.84 27.07 -1.04
N ARG A 119 -9.36 27.49 -2.19
CA ARG A 119 -9.74 26.90 -3.49
C ARG A 119 -9.22 25.47 -3.62
N ASP A 120 -7.96 25.24 -3.23
CA ASP A 120 -7.36 23.90 -3.23
C ASP A 120 -8.04 22.98 -2.20
N TYR A 121 -8.43 23.53 -1.04
CA TYR A 121 -9.20 22.79 -0.05
C TYR A 121 -10.54 22.30 -0.62
N GLU A 122 -11.31 23.15 -1.26
CA GLU A 122 -12.59 22.80 -1.90
C GLU A 122 -12.40 21.71 -2.94
N GLN A 123 -11.40 21.84 -3.82
CA GLN A 123 -11.10 20.85 -4.85
C GLN A 123 -10.59 19.54 -4.27
N HIS A 124 -9.69 19.61 -3.29
CA HIS A 124 -9.12 18.41 -2.64
C HIS A 124 -10.19 17.59 -1.90
N THR A 125 -11.17 18.27 -1.30
CA THR A 125 -12.27 17.63 -0.55
C THR A 125 -13.48 17.27 -1.42
N SER A 126 -13.57 17.77 -2.66
CA SER A 126 -14.68 17.48 -3.59
C SER A 126 -14.75 16.00 -4.00
N GLY A 127 -13.61 15.30 -3.96
CA GLY A 127 -13.49 13.93 -4.48
C GLY A 127 -13.31 13.86 -5.99
N ASP A 128 -13.07 15.00 -6.68
CA ASP A 128 -12.76 14.99 -8.12
C ASP A 128 -11.42 14.27 -8.38
N PRO A 129 -11.41 13.14 -9.09
CA PRO A 129 -10.18 12.40 -9.34
C PRO A 129 -9.23 13.10 -10.32
N ASN A 130 -9.71 14.12 -11.05
CA ASN A 130 -8.91 14.92 -11.97
C ASN A 130 -8.19 16.08 -11.26
N TYR A 131 -8.64 16.47 -10.06
CA TYR A 131 -8.00 17.56 -9.34
C TYR A 131 -6.52 17.27 -9.08
N LYS A 132 -5.69 18.22 -9.51
CA LYS A 132 -4.23 18.20 -9.39
C LYS A 132 -3.75 19.42 -8.63
N PRO A 133 -3.21 19.25 -7.40
CA PRO A 133 -2.57 20.36 -6.70
C PRO A 133 -1.38 20.90 -7.48
N VAL A 134 -1.08 22.17 -7.33
CA VAL A 134 0.12 22.76 -7.98
C VAL A 134 1.37 22.00 -7.50
N GLY A 135 2.15 21.48 -8.44
CA GLY A 135 3.32 20.66 -8.15
C GLY A 135 3.03 19.23 -7.70
N GLY A 136 1.77 18.80 -7.74
CA GLY A 136 1.35 17.46 -7.34
C GLY A 136 0.87 16.58 -8.50
N GLU A 137 0.16 15.50 -8.16
CA GLU A 137 -0.50 14.56 -9.07
C GLU A 137 -2.01 14.58 -8.87
N SER A 138 -2.79 14.28 -9.90
CA SER A 138 -4.19 13.89 -9.77
C SER A 138 -4.31 12.43 -9.29
N TRP A 139 -5.51 12.03 -8.83
CA TRP A 139 -5.75 10.63 -8.48
C TRP A 139 -5.68 9.71 -9.70
N ILE A 140 -6.04 10.19 -10.88
CA ILE A 140 -5.95 9.43 -12.13
C ILE A 140 -4.49 9.18 -12.49
N GLU A 141 -3.65 10.23 -12.52
CA GLU A 141 -2.23 10.09 -12.80
C GLU A 141 -1.52 9.12 -11.83
N THR A 142 -1.87 9.22 -10.53
CA THR A 142 -1.33 8.31 -9.52
C THR A 142 -1.80 6.88 -9.75
N GLN A 143 -3.08 6.67 -10.09
CA GLN A 143 -3.62 5.32 -10.38
C GLN A 143 -2.92 4.68 -11.57
N ASP A 144 -2.72 5.42 -12.66
CA ASP A 144 -2.08 4.90 -13.86
C ASP A 144 -0.63 4.48 -13.57
N ARG A 145 0.13 5.33 -12.89
CA ARG A 145 1.51 5.03 -12.46
C ARG A 145 1.60 3.78 -11.60
N VAL A 146 0.73 3.67 -10.60
CA VAL A 146 0.74 2.54 -9.65
C VAL A 146 0.29 1.25 -10.31
N LYS A 147 -0.75 1.32 -11.15
CA LYS A 147 -1.26 0.17 -11.89
C LYS A 147 -0.21 -0.41 -12.83
N GLU A 148 0.48 0.45 -13.57
CA GLU A 148 1.57 0.03 -14.46
C GLU A 148 2.68 -0.66 -13.66
N ALA A 149 3.17 -0.03 -12.58
CA ALA A 149 4.22 -0.59 -11.74
C ALA A 149 3.84 -1.93 -11.10
N LEU A 150 2.64 -2.05 -10.54
CA LEU A 150 2.21 -3.29 -9.89
C LEU A 150 1.96 -4.42 -10.89
N ASN A 151 1.45 -4.11 -12.09
CA ASN A 151 1.32 -5.11 -13.16
C ASN A 151 2.70 -5.61 -13.59
N GLU A 152 3.65 -4.72 -13.86
CA GLU A 152 5.03 -5.09 -14.22
C GLU A 152 5.68 -5.97 -13.14
N ILE A 153 5.59 -5.56 -11.87
CA ILE A 153 6.11 -6.33 -10.74
C ILE A 153 5.45 -7.73 -10.71
N ALA A 154 4.12 -7.81 -10.81
CA ALA A 154 3.42 -9.08 -10.70
C ALA A 154 3.72 -10.03 -11.88
N GLU A 155 3.88 -9.50 -13.08
CA GLU A 155 4.22 -10.27 -14.28
C GLU A 155 5.65 -10.82 -14.28
N ASN A 156 6.56 -10.17 -13.56
CA ASN A 156 7.94 -10.66 -13.39
C ASN A 156 8.07 -11.76 -12.33
N HIS A 157 6.98 -12.10 -11.60
CA HIS A 157 7.01 -13.01 -10.43
C HIS A 157 5.97 -14.12 -10.50
N HIS A 158 5.95 -14.88 -11.60
CA HIS A 158 4.98 -15.96 -11.81
C HIS A 158 5.08 -17.08 -10.76
N ASN A 159 3.95 -17.38 -10.09
CA ASN A 159 3.82 -18.38 -9.02
C ASN A 159 4.69 -18.08 -7.79
N GLU A 160 4.95 -16.82 -7.53
CA GLU A 160 5.78 -16.33 -6.45
C GLU A 160 4.98 -15.46 -5.46
N GLN A 161 5.60 -15.17 -4.32
CA GLN A 161 5.09 -14.25 -3.32
C GLN A 161 6.01 -13.04 -3.25
N ILE A 162 5.43 -11.86 -3.36
CA ILE A 162 6.16 -10.59 -3.32
C ILE A 162 5.63 -9.69 -2.22
N LEU A 163 6.51 -8.86 -1.66
CA LEU A 163 6.19 -7.84 -0.68
C LEU A 163 6.33 -6.45 -1.33
N CYS A 164 5.32 -5.61 -1.18
CA CYS A 164 5.35 -4.21 -1.57
C CYS A 164 5.01 -3.34 -0.35
N VAL A 165 5.95 -2.49 0.09
CA VAL A 165 5.72 -1.52 1.16
C VAL A 165 5.50 -0.15 0.56
N THR A 166 4.35 0.46 0.87
CA THR A 166 3.85 1.67 0.22
C THR A 166 3.01 2.53 1.17
N HIS A 167 2.05 3.28 0.67
CA HIS A 167 1.30 4.33 1.36
C HIS A 167 -0.21 4.10 1.33
N GLY A 168 -0.94 4.82 2.20
CA GLY A 168 -2.38 4.63 2.36
C GLY A 168 -3.19 4.92 1.09
N GLY A 169 -2.86 5.97 0.35
CA GLY A 169 -3.52 6.28 -0.92
C GLY A 169 -3.33 5.18 -1.96
N ILE A 170 -2.13 4.62 -2.04
CA ILE A 170 -1.78 3.56 -3.00
C ILE A 170 -2.51 2.26 -2.68
N VAL A 171 -2.52 1.85 -1.39
CA VAL A 171 -3.29 0.68 -0.94
C VAL A 171 -4.78 0.85 -1.26
N SER A 172 -5.35 2.05 -1.00
CA SER A 172 -6.73 2.38 -1.35
C SER A 172 -7.01 2.26 -2.85
N MET A 173 -6.08 2.75 -3.67
CA MET A 173 -6.22 2.67 -5.12
C MET A 173 -6.24 1.25 -5.66
N LEU A 174 -5.33 0.40 -5.18
CA LEU A 174 -5.29 -0.99 -5.63
C LEU A 174 -6.59 -1.72 -5.26
N LEU A 175 -7.14 -1.49 -4.06
CA LEU A 175 -8.44 -2.03 -3.68
C LEU A 175 -9.54 -1.55 -4.61
N ARG A 176 -9.61 -0.24 -4.86
CA ARG A 176 -10.62 0.37 -5.74
C ARG A 176 -10.52 -0.18 -7.15
N PHE A 177 -9.33 -0.28 -7.69
CA PHE A 177 -9.09 -0.87 -9.00
C PHE A 177 -9.52 -2.34 -9.05
N CYS A 178 -9.13 -3.13 -8.05
CA CYS A 178 -9.46 -4.55 -7.97
C CYS A 178 -10.97 -4.82 -7.87
N LEU A 179 -11.71 -3.95 -7.16
CA LEU A 179 -13.15 -4.12 -6.91
C LEU A 179 -14.02 -3.22 -7.79
N ASN A 180 -13.47 -2.53 -8.77
CA ASN A 180 -14.17 -1.56 -9.64
C ASN A 180 -14.91 -0.47 -8.86
N ILE A 181 -14.33 0.02 -7.74
CA ILE A 181 -14.88 1.12 -6.97
C ILE A 181 -14.40 2.44 -7.60
N PRO A 182 -15.29 3.35 -8.01
CA PRO A 182 -14.91 4.63 -8.58
C PRO A 182 -14.03 5.47 -7.65
N LEU A 183 -13.07 6.22 -8.20
CA LEU A 183 -12.15 7.06 -7.42
C LEU A 183 -12.85 8.18 -6.65
N ASN A 184 -13.96 8.70 -7.17
CA ASN A 184 -14.77 9.75 -6.55
C ASN A 184 -15.69 9.25 -5.41
N GLU A 185 -15.82 7.93 -5.24
CA GLU A 185 -16.57 7.39 -4.10
C GLU A 185 -15.84 7.64 -2.78
N LYS A 186 -16.56 8.02 -1.74
CA LYS A 186 -16.00 8.19 -0.41
C LYS A 186 -15.46 6.85 0.10
N ARG A 187 -14.28 6.90 0.73
CA ARG A 187 -13.69 5.72 1.35
C ARG A 187 -14.56 5.22 2.52
N LYS A 188 -14.91 3.94 2.49
CA LYS A 188 -15.71 3.25 3.52
C LYS A 188 -14.98 2.03 4.11
N PHE A 189 -13.66 2.03 4.08
CA PHE A 189 -12.81 0.95 4.59
C PHE A 189 -11.58 1.54 5.26
N ALA A 190 -11.10 0.87 6.31
CA ALA A 190 -9.87 1.22 6.99
C ALA A 190 -8.63 0.74 6.23
N ILE A 191 -7.52 1.43 6.43
CA ILE A 191 -6.20 1.06 5.91
C ILE A 191 -5.21 1.25 7.06
N PRO A 192 -5.15 0.30 8.00
CA PRO A 192 -4.28 0.42 9.15
C PRO A 192 -2.81 0.45 8.74
N ASN A 193 -1.98 1.15 9.52
CA ASN A 193 -0.54 1.12 9.34
C ASN A 193 -0.03 -0.30 9.54
N THR A 194 0.89 -0.76 8.70
CA THR A 194 1.41 -2.13 8.64
C THR A 194 0.36 -3.25 8.47
N GLY A 195 -0.91 -2.92 8.23
CA GLY A 195 -1.95 -3.92 7.94
C GLY A 195 -1.62 -4.72 6.69
N ILE A 196 -1.81 -6.03 6.76
CA ILE A 196 -1.54 -6.94 5.65
C ILE A 196 -2.72 -6.94 4.70
N ASN A 197 -2.45 -6.58 3.44
CA ASN A 197 -3.40 -6.69 2.35
C ASN A 197 -2.80 -7.65 1.31
N ILE A 198 -3.49 -8.72 0.97
CA ILE A 198 -3.01 -9.70 -0.01
C ILE A 198 -3.88 -9.64 -1.24
N PHE A 199 -3.25 -9.38 -2.36
CA PHE A 199 -3.86 -9.45 -3.68
C PHE A 199 -3.25 -10.61 -4.48
N GLU A 200 -4.05 -11.17 -5.35
CA GLU A 200 -3.66 -12.20 -6.28
C GLU A 200 -3.73 -11.61 -7.69
N HIS A 201 -2.62 -11.60 -8.40
CA HIS A 201 -2.58 -11.27 -9.82
C HIS A 201 -2.58 -12.56 -10.64
N ARG A 202 -3.55 -12.71 -11.52
CA ARG A 202 -3.62 -13.81 -12.50
C ARG A 202 -3.37 -13.26 -13.87
N HIS A 203 -2.42 -13.84 -14.58
CA HIS A 203 -1.96 -13.37 -15.90
C HIS A 203 -3.11 -13.03 -16.88
N GLU A 204 -4.15 -13.87 -16.94
CA GLU A 204 -5.27 -13.67 -17.87
C GLU A 204 -6.53 -13.04 -17.22
N ALA A 205 -6.63 -13.09 -15.89
CA ALA A 205 -7.85 -12.71 -15.16
C ALA A 205 -7.68 -11.43 -14.31
N GLY A 206 -6.46 -10.89 -14.24
CA GLY A 206 -6.17 -9.66 -13.48
C GLY A 206 -6.14 -9.83 -11.98
N TRP A 207 -6.45 -8.77 -11.27
CA TRP A 207 -6.32 -8.65 -9.82
C TRP A 207 -7.55 -9.18 -9.06
N ARG A 208 -7.29 -9.85 -7.93
CA ARG A 208 -8.31 -10.30 -6.97
C ARG A 208 -7.85 -10.00 -5.56
N LEU A 209 -8.76 -9.56 -4.70
CA LEU A 209 -8.50 -9.41 -3.26
C LEU A 209 -8.59 -10.77 -2.57
N ARG A 210 -7.62 -11.10 -1.72
CA ARG A 210 -7.62 -12.28 -0.85
C ARG A 210 -7.76 -11.93 0.63
N THR A 211 -7.03 -10.92 1.09
CA THR A 211 -7.02 -10.48 2.49
C THR A 211 -7.00 -8.97 2.52
N TRP A 212 -7.74 -8.36 3.45
CA TRP A 212 -7.78 -6.93 3.65
C TRP A 212 -7.59 -6.56 5.11
N GLY A 213 -6.62 -5.69 5.39
CA GLY A 213 -6.45 -5.03 6.67
C GLY A 213 -6.17 -5.98 7.84
N ASP A 214 -5.50 -7.12 7.60
CA ASP A 214 -5.16 -8.05 8.69
C ASP A 214 -4.08 -7.43 9.61
N ILE A 215 -4.47 -7.15 10.83
CA ILE A 215 -3.65 -6.58 11.91
C ILE A 215 -3.42 -7.54 13.07
N SER A 216 -3.55 -8.85 12.86
CA SER A 216 -3.41 -9.84 13.92
C SER A 216 -2.01 -9.94 14.55
N HIS A 217 -1.05 -9.17 14.05
CA HIS A 217 0.26 -8.95 14.68
C HIS A 217 0.26 -7.80 15.70
N PHE A 218 -0.84 -7.05 15.84
CA PHE A 218 -1.02 -6.03 16.87
C PHE A 218 -1.35 -6.66 18.22
N ASN A 219 -1.10 -5.95 19.32
CA ASN A 219 -1.62 -6.34 20.62
C ASN A 219 -3.10 -5.93 20.76
N GLU A 220 -3.79 -6.45 21.79
CA GLU A 220 -5.22 -6.20 22.00
C GLU A 220 -5.59 -4.72 22.09
N SER A 221 -4.77 -3.90 22.75
CA SER A 221 -5.04 -2.47 22.90
C SER A 221 -4.93 -1.72 21.57
N GLU A 222 -3.96 -2.07 20.72
CA GLU A 222 -3.80 -1.47 19.41
C GLU A 222 -4.93 -1.87 18.43
N ILE A 223 -5.44 -3.10 18.55
CA ILE A 223 -6.60 -3.54 17.77
C ILE A 223 -7.82 -2.70 18.13
N LEU A 224 -8.03 -2.42 19.41
CA LEU A 224 -9.14 -1.57 19.87
C LEU A 224 -9.01 -0.13 19.33
N ASP A 225 -7.80 0.45 19.36
CA ASP A 225 -7.55 1.79 18.82
C ASP A 225 -7.86 1.91 17.32
N GLU A 226 -7.60 0.86 16.54
CA GLU A 226 -7.88 0.84 15.09
C GLU A 226 -9.37 0.56 14.76
N MET A 227 -10.15 0.06 15.73
CA MET A 227 -11.58 -0.22 15.57
C MET A 227 -12.48 0.98 15.92
N LEU A 228 -11.98 1.95 16.69
CA LEU A 228 -12.70 3.16 17.11
C LEU A 228 -12.45 4.32 16.13
#